data_b74980e63ad2ad2b7fbdb83db9e6b9db
#
_entry.id   b74980e63ad2ad2b7fbdb83db9e6b9db
#
_cell.length_a   1.000
_cell.length_b   1.000
_cell.length_c   1.000
_cell.angle_alpha   90.00
_cell.angle_beta   90.00
_cell.angle_gamma   90.00
#
_symmetry.space_group_name_H-M   'P 1'
#
loop_
_entity.id
_entity.type
_entity.pdbx_description
1 polymer ?
#
loop_
_entity_poly.entity_id
_entity_poly.type
_entity_poly.pdbx_seq_one_letter_code
_entity_poly.pdbx_strand_id
1 'polypeptide(L)'
;MQIVEVTELFIKDIFEWRNDKITREMSFSSEKIKFESHLYWFKNMMNDKNQFVYIGIQEEERVGICRFNLDQKNKIAEVSINLNPKMRGKNYGFQLLSLSRERFFEKQKIDLIAKIKETNEQSKKLFSKAGFFIHDNEDNFLYYKSLKG
;
A
#
# COMPACT_ATOMS: atom_id res chain seq x y z
N MET A 1 15.00 1.78 8.36
CA MET A 1 14.38 1.40 7.07
C MET A 1 14.63 2.49 6.04
N GLN A 2 15.05 2.11 4.85
CA GLN A 2 15.24 3.00 3.72
C GLN A 2 14.02 2.91 2.80
N ILE A 3 13.54 4.06 2.32
CA ILE A 3 12.44 4.13 1.36
C ILE A 3 13.01 4.53 0.00
N VAL A 4 12.69 3.75 -1.04
CA VAL A 4 13.11 4.04 -2.40
C VAL A 4 11.89 4.07 -3.30
N GLU A 5 11.96 4.81 -4.41
CA GLU A 5 10.91 4.77 -5.42
C GLU A 5 10.96 3.43 -6.16
N VAL A 6 9.80 2.92 -6.54
CA VAL A 6 9.70 1.65 -7.25
C VAL A 6 10.39 1.73 -8.62
N THR A 7 11.05 0.64 -8.99
CA THR A 7 11.66 0.46 -10.32
C THR A 7 11.31 -0.94 -10.83
N GLU A 8 11.70 -1.22 -12.07
CA GLU A 8 11.49 -2.54 -12.69
C GLU A 8 12.17 -3.68 -11.94
N LEU A 9 13.18 -3.38 -11.14
CA LEU A 9 13.87 -4.38 -10.32
C LEU A 9 12.96 -5.09 -9.32
N PHE A 10 11.81 -4.48 -9.00
CA PHE A 10 10.89 -5.00 -7.98
C PHE A 10 9.68 -5.74 -8.56
N ILE A 11 9.62 -5.90 -9.90
CA ILE A 11 8.45 -6.52 -10.56
C ILE A 11 8.13 -7.90 -9.98
N LYS A 12 9.13 -8.76 -9.87
CA LYS A 12 8.93 -10.13 -9.38
C LYS A 12 8.54 -10.17 -7.91
N ASP A 13 9.18 -9.35 -7.09
CA ASP A 13 8.87 -9.27 -5.66
C ASP A 13 7.41 -8.88 -5.46
N ILE A 14 6.98 -7.82 -6.13
CA ILE A 14 5.61 -7.32 -6.01
C ILE A 14 4.62 -8.37 -6.50
N PHE A 15 4.95 -9.08 -7.59
CA PHE A 15 4.14 -10.17 -8.10
C PHE A 15 3.94 -11.27 -7.05
N GLU A 16 5.03 -11.71 -6.43
CA GLU A 16 4.98 -12.74 -5.39
C GLU A 16 4.18 -12.28 -4.18
N TRP A 17 4.38 -11.03 -3.75
CA TRP A 17 3.65 -10.47 -2.61
C TRP A 17 2.16 -10.36 -2.89
N ARG A 18 1.78 -9.96 -4.10
CA ARG A 18 0.35 -9.87 -4.49
C ARG A 18 -0.31 -11.24 -4.55
N ASN A 19 0.43 -12.30 -4.88
CA ASN A 19 -0.10 -13.66 -4.99
C ASN A 19 -0.01 -14.47 -3.70
N ASP A 20 0.55 -13.91 -2.64
CA ASP A 20 0.51 -14.54 -1.33
C ASP A 20 -0.94 -14.80 -0.93
N LYS A 21 -1.21 -15.99 -0.39
CA LYS A 21 -2.57 -16.42 -0.07
C LYS A 21 -3.27 -15.47 0.90
N ILE A 22 -2.60 -15.09 1.98
CA ILE A 22 -3.19 -14.19 2.99
C ILE A 22 -3.47 -12.82 2.37
N THR A 23 -2.53 -12.30 1.60
CA THR A 23 -2.69 -11.03 0.89
C THR A 23 -3.91 -11.05 -0.02
N ARG A 24 -4.09 -12.15 -0.78
CA ARG A 24 -5.25 -12.29 -1.68
C ARG A 24 -6.55 -12.33 -0.90
N GLU A 25 -6.60 -13.05 0.21
CA GLU A 25 -7.79 -13.13 1.06
C GLU A 25 -8.20 -11.77 1.63
N MET A 26 -7.23 -10.88 1.86
CA MET A 26 -7.45 -9.54 2.41
C MET A 26 -7.62 -8.47 1.34
N SER A 27 -7.59 -8.84 0.06
CA SER A 27 -7.75 -7.93 -1.08
C SER A 27 -9.17 -7.97 -1.63
N PHE A 28 -9.48 -7.04 -2.56
CA PHE A 28 -10.77 -7.01 -3.25
C PHE A 28 -11.06 -8.30 -4.00
N SER A 29 -10.03 -8.83 -4.69
CA SER A 29 -10.12 -10.08 -5.41
C SER A 29 -9.19 -11.09 -4.75
N SER A 30 -9.71 -12.27 -4.45
CA SER A 30 -8.93 -13.35 -3.86
C SER A 30 -8.27 -14.26 -4.90
N GLU A 31 -8.48 -13.96 -6.17
CA GLU A 31 -7.92 -14.76 -7.26
C GLU A 31 -6.42 -14.53 -7.45
N LYS A 32 -5.74 -15.58 -7.90
CA LYS A 32 -4.33 -15.47 -8.29
C LYS A 32 -4.19 -14.59 -9.52
N ILE A 33 -3.12 -13.80 -9.52
CA ILE A 33 -2.79 -12.89 -10.62
C ILE A 33 -1.81 -13.61 -11.53
N LYS A 34 -2.08 -13.59 -12.83
CA LYS A 34 -1.15 -14.13 -13.84
C LYS A 34 -0.01 -13.14 -14.05
N PHE A 35 1.17 -13.64 -14.32
CA PHE A 35 2.35 -12.77 -14.50
C PHE A 35 2.15 -11.74 -15.62
N GLU A 36 1.52 -12.14 -16.73
CA GLU A 36 1.26 -11.21 -17.85
C GLU A 36 0.36 -10.05 -17.43
N SER A 37 -0.68 -10.33 -16.65
CA SER A 37 -1.58 -9.30 -16.12
C SER A 37 -0.84 -8.37 -15.14
N HIS A 38 0.06 -8.95 -14.35
CA HIS A 38 0.89 -8.20 -13.42
C HIS A 38 1.84 -7.26 -14.16
N LEU A 39 2.48 -7.73 -15.23
CA LEU A 39 3.35 -6.88 -16.06
C LEU A 39 2.60 -5.70 -16.66
N TYR A 40 1.41 -5.95 -17.17
CA TYR A 40 0.57 -4.90 -17.74
C TYR A 40 0.20 -3.85 -16.67
N TRP A 41 -0.23 -4.33 -15.52
CA TRP A 41 -0.54 -3.47 -14.38
C TRP A 41 0.67 -2.64 -13.93
N PHE A 42 1.83 -3.29 -13.81
CA PHE A 42 3.07 -2.64 -13.38
C PHE A 42 3.49 -1.54 -14.36
N LYS A 43 3.43 -1.84 -15.64
CA LYS A 43 3.78 -0.88 -16.68
C LYS A 43 2.86 0.35 -16.65
N ASN A 44 1.56 0.14 -16.48
CA ASN A 44 0.60 1.22 -16.37
C ASN A 44 0.85 2.06 -15.12
N MET A 45 1.13 1.40 -14.00
CA MET A 45 1.46 2.08 -12.75
C MET A 45 2.70 2.97 -12.90
N MET A 46 3.75 2.46 -13.52
CA MET A 46 5.00 3.20 -13.74
C MET A 46 4.80 4.44 -14.62
N ASN A 47 3.84 4.40 -15.52
CA ASN A 47 3.54 5.51 -16.44
C ASN A 47 2.44 6.45 -15.94
N ASP A 48 1.86 6.17 -14.78
CA ASP A 48 0.77 6.98 -14.23
C ASP A 48 1.33 8.02 -13.25
N LYS A 49 1.25 9.28 -13.64
CA LYS A 49 1.73 10.41 -12.81
C LYS A 49 0.99 10.57 -11.48
N ASN A 50 -0.18 9.94 -11.34
CA ASN A 50 -0.97 9.99 -10.11
C ASN A 50 -0.63 8.85 -9.15
N GLN A 51 0.28 7.98 -9.51
CA GLN A 51 0.75 6.88 -8.66
C GLN A 51 2.09 7.25 -8.03
N PHE A 52 2.15 7.18 -6.71
CA PHE A 52 3.38 7.37 -5.94
C PHE A 52 3.65 6.06 -5.23
N VAL A 53 4.73 5.39 -5.61
CA VAL A 53 4.96 4.00 -5.19
C VAL A 53 6.34 3.86 -4.58
N TYR A 54 6.38 3.37 -3.36
CA TYR A 54 7.60 3.26 -2.56
C TYR A 54 7.84 1.82 -2.11
N ILE A 55 9.11 1.45 -2.09
CA ILE A 55 9.57 0.16 -1.58
C ILE A 55 10.37 0.41 -0.31
N GLY A 56 10.10 -0.37 0.73
CA GLY A 56 10.89 -0.33 1.95
C GLY A 56 12.00 -1.36 1.90
N ILE A 57 13.19 -0.97 2.34
CA ILE A 57 14.36 -1.84 2.41
C ILE A 57 14.94 -1.78 3.81
N GLN A 58 15.13 -2.94 4.43
CA GLN A 58 15.69 -3.08 5.76
C GLN A 58 16.82 -4.12 5.72
N GLU A 59 18.06 -3.69 6.02
CA GLU A 59 19.22 -4.59 6.01
C GLU A 59 19.32 -5.40 4.71
N GLU A 60 19.20 -4.71 3.59
CA GLU A 60 19.23 -5.28 2.24
C GLU A 60 18.01 -6.14 1.87
N GLU A 61 17.10 -6.38 2.81
CA GLU A 61 15.87 -7.14 2.56
C GLU A 61 14.76 -6.21 2.06
N ARG A 62 14.00 -6.68 1.08
CA ARG A 62 12.86 -5.96 0.52
C ARG A 62 11.64 -6.22 1.40
N VAL A 63 11.18 -5.17 2.06
CA VAL A 63 10.16 -5.27 3.11
C VAL A 63 8.75 -5.30 2.56
N GLY A 64 8.48 -4.49 1.56
CA GLY A 64 7.13 -4.37 1.03
C GLY A 64 6.97 -3.14 0.16
N ILE A 65 5.73 -2.90 -0.23
CA ILE A 65 5.34 -1.80 -1.12
C ILE A 65 4.26 -0.95 -0.45
N CYS A 66 4.37 0.37 -0.60
CA CYS A 66 3.33 1.31 -0.18
C CYS A 66 3.00 2.20 -1.38
N ARG A 67 1.72 2.26 -1.75
CA ARG A 67 1.26 3.02 -2.91
C ARG A 67 0.28 4.09 -2.51
N PHE A 68 0.38 5.24 -3.16
CA PHE A 68 -0.57 6.33 -3.02
C PHE A 68 -1.13 6.61 -4.41
N ASN A 69 -2.42 6.44 -4.56
CA ASN A 69 -3.13 6.73 -5.81
C ASN A 69 -3.86 8.05 -5.66
N LEU A 70 -3.36 9.08 -6.32
CA LEU A 70 -3.86 10.43 -6.21
C LEU A 70 -5.12 10.61 -7.07
N ASP A 71 -6.20 11.06 -6.42
CA ASP A 71 -7.41 11.53 -7.08
C ASP A 71 -7.40 13.06 -7.03
N GLN A 72 -6.95 13.68 -8.12
CA GLN A 72 -6.81 15.13 -8.17
C GLN A 72 -8.16 15.84 -8.10
N LYS A 73 -9.21 15.23 -8.64
CA LYS A 73 -10.55 15.81 -8.66
C LYS A 73 -11.12 15.94 -7.25
N ASN A 74 -11.01 14.88 -6.46
CA ASN A 74 -11.57 14.85 -5.10
C ASN A 74 -10.54 15.29 -4.04
N LYS A 75 -9.32 15.57 -4.44
CA LYS A 75 -8.21 16.00 -3.57
C LYS A 75 -7.98 15.03 -2.42
N ILE A 76 -7.87 13.77 -2.76
CA ILE A 76 -7.62 12.70 -1.82
C ILE A 76 -6.68 11.68 -2.48
N ALA A 77 -5.92 10.95 -1.68
CA ALA A 77 -5.13 9.82 -2.19
C ALA A 77 -5.49 8.55 -1.45
N GLU A 78 -5.68 7.48 -2.19
CA GLU A 78 -5.88 6.16 -1.61
C GLU A 78 -4.52 5.53 -1.36
N VAL A 79 -4.27 5.14 -0.11
CA VAL A 79 -3.04 4.47 0.27
C VAL A 79 -3.28 2.98 0.44
N SER A 80 -2.38 2.19 -0.11
CA SER A 80 -2.38 0.74 0.09
C SER A 80 -0.98 0.25 0.42
N ILE A 81 -0.91 -0.79 1.22
CA ILE A 81 0.35 -1.36 1.68
C ILE A 81 0.29 -2.87 1.55
N ASN A 82 1.41 -3.47 1.14
CA ASN A 82 1.53 -4.90 1.04
C ASN A 82 2.94 -5.31 1.44
N LEU A 83 3.05 -6.17 2.45
CA LEU A 83 4.33 -6.62 2.95
C LEU A 83 4.80 -7.91 2.28
N ASN A 84 6.11 -8.02 2.13
CA ASN A 84 6.75 -9.29 1.88
C ASN A 84 6.34 -10.24 3.03
N PRO A 85 5.73 -11.40 2.73
CA PRO A 85 5.27 -12.32 3.76
C PRO A 85 6.35 -12.71 4.79
N LYS A 86 7.59 -12.78 4.36
CA LYS A 86 8.73 -13.11 5.22
C LYS A 86 9.06 -12.01 6.24
N MET A 87 8.54 -10.83 6.01
CA MET A 87 8.85 -9.65 6.83
C MET A 87 7.70 -9.28 7.78
N ARG A 88 6.67 -10.11 7.86
CA ARG A 88 5.53 -9.89 8.77
C ARG A 88 5.92 -10.07 10.23
N GLY A 89 5.18 -9.42 11.14
CA GLY A 89 5.35 -9.59 12.58
C GLY A 89 6.51 -8.84 13.20
N LYS A 90 7.16 -7.94 12.45
CA LYS A 90 8.33 -7.17 12.91
C LYS A 90 8.08 -5.66 12.99
N ASN A 91 6.82 -5.24 12.96
CA ASN A 91 6.43 -3.84 12.95
C ASN A 91 6.92 -3.05 11.73
N TYR A 92 7.32 -3.73 10.67
CA TYR A 92 7.81 -3.08 9.45
C TYR A 92 6.69 -2.40 8.66
N GLY A 93 5.46 -2.90 8.76
CA GLY A 93 4.32 -2.28 8.11
C GLY A 93 4.11 -0.85 8.57
N PHE A 94 4.19 -0.61 9.87
CA PHE A 94 4.06 0.72 10.44
C PHE A 94 5.18 1.64 9.97
N GLN A 95 6.42 1.15 9.98
CA GLN A 95 7.57 1.93 9.53
C GLN A 95 7.44 2.26 8.04
N LEU A 96 7.08 1.26 7.22
CA LEU A 96 6.92 1.46 5.78
C LEU A 96 5.83 2.51 5.50
N LEU A 97 4.67 2.38 6.12
CA LEU A 97 3.58 3.33 5.95
C LEU A 97 3.98 4.74 6.37
N SER A 98 4.58 4.88 7.56
CA SER A 98 4.95 6.19 8.10
C SER A 98 6.00 6.90 7.25
N LEU A 99 7.05 6.20 6.87
CA LEU A 99 8.12 6.78 6.06
C LEU A 99 7.67 7.08 4.63
N SER A 100 6.85 6.20 4.06
CA SER A 100 6.29 6.44 2.72
C SER A 100 5.35 7.64 2.72
N ARG A 101 4.55 7.79 3.78
CA ARG A 101 3.65 8.94 3.94
C ARG A 101 4.43 10.25 4.02
N GLU A 102 5.53 10.27 4.75
CA GLU A 102 6.41 11.44 4.82
C GLU A 102 6.92 11.82 3.42
N ARG A 103 7.40 10.85 2.67
CA ARG A 103 7.89 11.06 1.30
C ARG A 103 6.77 11.56 0.39
N PHE A 104 5.58 10.98 0.50
CA PHE A 104 4.43 11.43 -0.28
C PHE A 104 4.06 12.88 0.06
N PHE A 105 4.04 13.23 1.34
CA PHE A 105 3.67 14.57 1.80
C PHE A 105 4.69 15.65 1.41
N GLU A 106 5.91 15.29 1.08
CA GLU A 106 6.86 16.23 0.48
C GLU A 106 6.37 16.74 -0.88
N LYS A 107 5.59 15.91 -1.59
CA LYS A 107 5.10 16.20 -2.94
C LYS A 107 3.64 16.66 -2.94
N GLN A 108 2.82 16.08 -2.08
CA GLN A 108 1.37 16.32 -2.05
C GLN A 108 0.89 16.41 -0.60
N LYS A 109 0.18 17.49 -0.26
CA LYS A 109 -0.41 17.66 1.08
C LYS A 109 -1.92 17.55 0.97
N ILE A 110 -2.42 16.34 0.94
CA ILE A 110 -3.84 16.04 0.80
C ILE A 110 -4.24 14.95 1.79
N ASP A 111 -5.54 14.81 2.01
CA ASP A 111 -6.06 13.77 2.88
C ASP A 111 -5.83 12.39 2.27
N LEU A 112 -5.62 11.42 3.12
CA LEU A 112 -5.41 10.03 2.72
C LEU A 112 -6.63 9.19 3.11
N ILE A 113 -6.94 8.22 2.28
CA ILE A 113 -7.97 7.23 2.56
C ILE A 113 -7.39 5.84 2.34
N ALA A 114 -7.75 4.89 3.20
CA ALA A 114 -7.38 3.49 3.04
C ALA A 114 -8.66 2.65 3.07
N LYS A 115 -8.80 1.75 2.11
CA LYS A 115 -9.92 0.83 2.05
C LYS A 115 -9.45 -0.52 2.58
N ILE A 116 -10.03 -0.96 3.69
CA ILE A 116 -9.57 -2.14 4.41
C ILE A 116 -10.72 -3.11 4.57
N LYS A 117 -10.49 -4.37 4.17
CA LYS A 117 -11.48 -5.43 4.36
C LYS A 117 -11.78 -5.59 5.85
N GLU A 118 -13.05 -5.69 6.20
CA GLU A 118 -13.49 -5.74 7.61
C GLU A 118 -12.82 -6.85 8.41
N THR A 119 -12.48 -7.96 7.76
CA THR A 119 -11.79 -9.10 8.38
C THR A 119 -10.28 -8.92 8.52
N ASN A 120 -9.72 -7.86 7.95
CA ASN A 120 -8.28 -7.62 7.96
C ASN A 120 -7.84 -6.90 9.25
N GLU A 121 -7.73 -7.65 10.33
CA GLU A 121 -7.38 -7.10 11.65
C GLU A 121 -6.00 -6.45 11.68
N GLN A 122 -5.03 -7.02 10.95
CA GLN A 122 -3.67 -6.47 10.92
C GLN A 122 -3.63 -5.07 10.32
N SER A 123 -4.29 -4.88 9.18
CA SER A 123 -4.36 -3.56 8.54
C SER A 123 -5.15 -2.56 9.38
N LYS A 124 -6.24 -3.00 10.01
CA LYS A 124 -7.01 -2.14 10.90
C LYS A 124 -6.15 -1.58 12.03
N LYS A 125 -5.36 -2.45 12.66
CA LYS A 125 -4.44 -2.04 13.73
C LYS A 125 -3.33 -1.13 13.20
N LEU A 126 -2.77 -1.48 12.05
CA LEU A 126 -1.70 -0.72 11.42
C LEU A 126 -2.14 0.71 11.13
N PHE A 127 -3.25 0.86 10.43
CA PHE A 127 -3.75 2.18 10.05
C PHE A 127 -4.21 2.99 11.26
N SER A 128 -4.84 2.35 12.25
CA SER A 128 -5.21 3.04 13.49
C SER A 128 -3.98 3.56 14.24
N LYS A 129 -2.93 2.75 14.33
CA LYS A 129 -1.66 3.16 14.95
C LYS A 129 -1.03 4.33 14.21
N ALA A 130 -1.19 4.37 12.89
CA ALA A 130 -0.67 5.46 12.07
C ALA A 130 -1.53 6.74 12.11
N GLY A 131 -2.56 6.77 12.94
CA GLY A 131 -3.41 7.95 13.10
C GLY A 131 -4.62 8.02 12.18
N PHE A 132 -4.88 6.97 11.44
CA PHE A 132 -6.09 6.89 10.62
C PHE A 132 -7.29 6.56 11.52
N PHE A 133 -8.46 7.04 11.15
CA PHE A 133 -9.70 6.76 11.87
C PHE A 133 -10.77 6.25 10.90
N ILE A 134 -11.71 5.47 11.40
CA ILE A 134 -12.81 4.96 10.58
C ILE A 134 -13.69 6.13 10.16
N HIS A 135 -13.87 6.26 8.84
CA HIS A 135 -14.65 7.33 8.23
C HIS A 135 -15.99 6.82 7.71
N ASP A 136 -16.01 5.61 7.16
CA ASP A 136 -17.20 5.03 6.54
C ASP A 136 -17.06 3.51 6.48
N ASN A 137 -18.18 2.82 6.22
CA ASN A 137 -18.17 1.39 5.95
C ASN A 137 -19.14 1.10 4.79
N GLU A 138 -18.79 0.11 3.96
CA GLU A 138 -19.57 -0.30 2.82
C GLU A 138 -19.16 -1.70 2.38
N ASP A 139 -20.12 -2.60 2.20
CA ASP A 139 -19.90 -3.95 1.62
C ASP A 139 -18.70 -4.72 2.17
N ASN A 140 -18.62 -4.92 3.47
CA ASN A 140 -17.51 -5.65 4.13
C ASN A 140 -16.16 -4.92 4.10
N PHE A 141 -16.15 -3.64 3.72
CA PHE A 141 -14.95 -2.83 3.75
C PHE A 141 -15.12 -1.64 4.67
N LEU A 142 -14.06 -1.28 5.35
CA LEU A 142 -13.97 -0.09 6.18
C LEU A 142 -13.09 0.94 5.46
N TYR A 143 -13.53 2.18 5.51
CA TYR A 143 -12.77 3.30 4.95
C TYR A 143 -12.12 4.05 6.10
N TYR A 144 -10.80 4.01 6.14
CA TYR A 144 -10.00 4.73 7.12
C TYR A 144 -9.48 6.01 6.49
N LYS A 145 -9.51 7.09 7.25
CA LYS A 145 -9.09 8.39 6.76
C LYS A 145 -8.00 8.99 7.66
N SER A 146 -7.04 9.67 7.06
CA SER A 146 -6.06 10.48 7.74
C SER A 146 -6.04 11.85 7.10
N LEU A 147 -6.20 12.89 7.90
CA LEU A 147 -6.17 14.25 7.41
C LEU A 147 -4.73 14.69 7.15
N LYS A 148 -4.57 15.56 6.16
CA LYS A 148 -3.27 16.14 5.82
C LYS A 148 -2.70 16.93 6.99
N GLY A 149 -1.45 16.86 7.19
CA GLY A 149 -0.77 17.63 8.21
C GLY A 149 -0.45 16.89 9.42
#